data_c34e2395388f2283dce07804c7f96423
#
_entry.id   c34e2395388f2283dce07804c7f96423
#
_cell.length_a   1.000
_cell.length_b   1.000
_cell.length_c   1.000
_cell.angle_alpha   90.00
_cell.angle_beta   90.00
_cell.angle_gamma   90.00
#
_symmetry.space_group_name_H-M   'P 1'
#
loop_
_entity.id
_entity.type
_entity.pdbx_description
1 polymer ?
#
loop_
_entity_poly.entity_id
_entity_poly.type
_entity_poly.pdbx_seq_one_letter_code
_entity_poly.pdbx_strand_id
1 'polypeptide(L)'
;YLIAFIVIWILAFGLKSKLTNHGFEIQFPLIMWRTEKFKNFIKRMANLSPRFWKWFMNVGIVISYIAMIYITWTLLSSLSSMLYAPSVSLVIPGVELPGSSIYVPLGYGLVALATVLIVHEFSHGILAVAEKINVKSVGLMLFAILPGAFMEPDEEEMKEAKKSSKLRIYAAGSMANITLAVIALLIVSAVGSYVIPSTFEENGIEIDRLVGDSPASKVLKEGMIIESIDNQKVNDTNSYVNAVNNLKPGQNITIGTNEGDYSIILDKNPNNDSKGYMGIQAAKHYELNEGVASVYGDTLPWIWFGVLEL
;
A
#
# COMPACT_ATOMS: atom_id res chain seq x y z
N TYR A 1 9.20 18.02 -7.78
CA TYR A 1 7.94 18.72 -7.45
C TYR A 1 7.94 20.17 -7.93
N LEU A 2 8.97 20.99 -7.64
CA LEU A 2 9.01 22.40 -8.04
C LEU A 2 8.90 22.59 -9.57
N ILE A 3 9.65 21.80 -10.33
CA ILE A 3 9.60 21.85 -11.81
C ILE A 3 8.21 21.45 -12.30
N ALA A 4 7.62 20.40 -11.75
CA ALA A 4 6.26 19.97 -12.10
C ALA A 4 5.22 21.06 -11.78
N PHE A 5 5.33 21.71 -10.63
CA PHE A 5 4.49 22.85 -10.27
C PHE A 5 4.58 23.96 -11.31
N ILE A 6 5.80 24.40 -11.64
CA ILE A 6 6.02 25.49 -12.61
C ILE A 6 5.44 25.11 -13.99
N VAL A 7 5.71 23.90 -14.48
CA VAL A 7 5.22 23.43 -15.78
C VAL A 7 3.69 23.37 -15.82
N ILE A 8 3.07 22.79 -14.78
CA ILE A 8 1.60 22.70 -14.70
C ILE A 8 0.97 24.09 -14.77
N TRP A 9 1.50 25.06 -14.00
CA TRP A 9 0.91 26.40 -13.94
C TRP A 9 1.17 27.22 -15.19
N ILE A 10 2.33 27.10 -15.85
CA ILE A 10 2.58 27.69 -17.16
C ILE A 10 1.58 27.17 -18.19
N LEU A 11 1.38 25.85 -18.24
CA LEU A 11 0.43 25.21 -19.15
C LEU A 11 -1.02 25.60 -18.83
N ALA A 12 -1.40 25.62 -17.55
CA ALA A 12 -2.74 26.02 -17.13
C ALA A 12 -3.10 27.45 -17.55
N PHE A 13 -2.20 28.40 -17.34
CA PHE A 13 -2.42 29.78 -17.75
C PHE A 13 -2.33 29.95 -19.26
N GLY A 14 -1.36 29.30 -19.92
CA GLY A 14 -1.22 29.36 -21.38
C GLY A 14 -2.41 28.78 -22.15
N LEU A 15 -3.05 27.74 -21.58
CA LEU A 15 -4.20 27.07 -22.19
C LEU A 15 -5.53 27.46 -21.54
N LYS A 16 -5.58 28.49 -20.70
CA LYS A 16 -6.76 28.88 -19.91
C LYS A 16 -8.03 28.98 -20.73
N SER A 17 -8.01 29.67 -21.89
CA SER A 17 -9.19 29.81 -22.72
C SER A 17 -9.72 28.52 -23.30
N LYS A 18 -8.83 27.59 -23.67
CA LYS A 18 -9.21 26.26 -24.16
C LYS A 18 -9.76 25.38 -23.03
N LEU A 19 -9.10 25.37 -21.87
CA LEU A 19 -9.49 24.60 -20.73
C LEU A 19 -10.84 25.04 -20.16
N THR A 20 -11.12 26.35 -20.10
CA THR A 20 -12.41 26.89 -19.63
C THR A 20 -13.57 26.39 -20.49
N ASN A 21 -13.39 26.26 -21.80
CA ASN A 21 -14.41 25.72 -22.70
C ASN A 21 -14.73 24.23 -22.46
N HIS A 22 -13.86 23.52 -21.75
CA HIS A 22 -14.04 22.11 -21.36
C HIS A 22 -14.45 21.91 -19.89
N GLY A 23 -14.93 22.99 -19.24
CA GLY A 23 -15.41 22.92 -17.87
C GLY A 23 -14.34 23.05 -16.78
N PHE A 24 -13.14 23.52 -17.15
CA PHE A 24 -12.10 23.83 -16.18
C PHE A 24 -12.23 25.26 -15.68
N GLU A 25 -12.13 25.42 -14.38
CA GLU A 25 -12.03 26.70 -13.70
C GLU A 25 -10.62 26.84 -13.12
N ILE A 26 -9.89 27.89 -13.56
CA ILE A 26 -8.49 28.09 -13.18
C ILE A 26 -8.37 29.37 -12.37
N GLN A 27 -8.12 29.20 -11.08
CA GLN A 27 -7.91 30.27 -10.10
C GLN A 27 -6.72 29.88 -9.22
N PHE A 28 -5.56 30.53 -9.44
CA PHE A 28 -4.34 30.20 -8.69
C PHE A 28 -4.57 30.26 -7.17
N PRO A 29 -4.15 29.22 -6.41
CA PRO A 29 -3.44 28.00 -6.79
C PRO A 29 -4.36 26.79 -7.00
N LEU A 30 -5.54 26.97 -7.56
CA LEU A 30 -6.58 25.96 -7.72
C LEU A 30 -7.01 25.83 -9.18
N ILE A 31 -7.04 24.59 -9.67
CA ILE A 31 -7.67 24.19 -10.93
C ILE A 31 -8.79 23.23 -10.60
N MET A 32 -10.01 23.51 -11.02
CA MET A 32 -11.18 22.65 -10.83
C MET A 32 -11.74 22.20 -12.17
N TRP A 33 -12.14 20.95 -12.26
CA TRP A 33 -12.86 20.40 -13.39
C TRP A 33 -14.18 19.80 -12.93
N ARG A 34 -15.29 20.44 -13.33
CA ARG A 34 -16.64 20.00 -13.03
C ARG A 34 -17.19 19.10 -14.11
N THR A 35 -17.89 18.02 -13.74
CA THR A 35 -18.44 17.07 -14.71
C THR A 35 -19.79 16.50 -14.29
N GLU A 36 -20.75 16.53 -15.21
CA GLU A 36 -22.09 15.93 -15.02
C GLU A 36 -22.05 14.39 -15.02
N LYS A 37 -21.03 13.78 -15.64
CA LYS A 37 -20.90 12.31 -15.68
C LYS A 37 -20.77 11.73 -14.29
N PHE A 38 -19.97 12.33 -13.45
CA PHE A 38 -19.80 11.89 -12.05
C PHE A 38 -21.09 12.10 -11.23
N LYS A 39 -21.79 13.18 -11.47
CA LYS A 39 -23.08 13.44 -10.82
C LYS A 39 -24.12 12.35 -11.15
N ASN A 40 -24.19 11.94 -12.40
CA ASN A 40 -25.11 10.87 -12.83
C ASN A 40 -24.71 9.51 -12.22
N PHE A 41 -23.41 9.21 -12.12
CA PHE A 41 -22.92 8.02 -11.44
C PHE A 41 -23.33 8.01 -9.96
N ILE A 42 -23.10 9.12 -9.24
CA ILE A 42 -23.46 9.26 -7.83
C ILE A 42 -24.99 9.05 -7.63
N LYS A 43 -25.82 9.69 -8.47
CA LYS A 43 -27.27 9.50 -8.43
C LYS A 43 -27.67 8.05 -8.67
N ARG A 44 -27.05 7.37 -9.63
CA ARG A 44 -27.31 5.96 -9.91
C ARG A 44 -26.98 5.09 -8.69
N MET A 45 -25.78 5.27 -8.10
CA MET A 45 -25.35 4.51 -6.94
C MET A 45 -26.24 4.75 -5.71
N ALA A 46 -26.60 6.00 -5.43
CA ALA A 46 -27.48 6.34 -4.31
C ALA A 46 -28.87 5.69 -4.45
N ASN A 47 -29.41 5.66 -5.68
CA ASN A 47 -30.73 5.11 -5.97
C ASN A 47 -30.79 3.59 -6.00
N LEU A 48 -29.66 2.87 -6.05
CA LEU A 48 -29.65 1.39 -5.94
C LEU A 48 -30.29 0.93 -4.63
N SER A 49 -29.96 1.56 -3.52
CA SER A 49 -30.59 1.23 -2.24
C SER A 49 -30.38 2.37 -1.22
N PRO A 50 -31.21 3.42 -1.23
CA PRO A 50 -31.08 4.52 -0.27
C PRO A 50 -31.21 4.06 1.19
N ARG A 51 -31.99 2.99 1.45
CA ARG A 51 -32.12 2.42 2.79
C ARG A 51 -30.84 1.77 3.27
N PHE A 52 -30.16 1.02 2.40
CA PHE A 52 -28.86 0.42 2.70
C PHE A 52 -27.82 1.48 3.06
N TRP A 53 -27.69 2.53 2.24
CA TRP A 53 -26.73 3.60 2.49
C TRP A 53 -26.97 4.29 3.83
N LYS A 54 -28.22 4.58 4.17
CA LYS A 54 -28.59 5.17 5.47
C LYS A 54 -28.27 4.25 6.65
N TRP A 55 -28.62 2.96 6.53
CA TRP A 55 -28.30 1.97 7.55
C TRP A 55 -26.80 1.81 7.73
N PHE A 56 -26.08 1.63 6.64
CA PHE A 56 -24.62 1.51 6.63
C PHE A 56 -23.96 2.71 7.31
N MET A 57 -24.45 3.92 7.03
CA MET A 57 -23.91 5.12 7.63
C MET A 57 -24.33 5.36 9.08
N ASN A 58 -25.38 4.74 9.59
CA ASN A 58 -25.61 4.73 11.03
C ASN A 58 -24.49 4.01 11.79
N VAL A 59 -24.01 2.89 11.24
CA VAL A 59 -22.82 2.19 11.74
C VAL A 59 -21.58 3.04 11.50
N GLY A 60 -21.48 3.64 10.32
CA GLY A 60 -20.35 4.49 9.92
C GLY A 60 -20.15 5.71 10.83
N ILE A 61 -21.20 6.32 11.33
CA ILE A 61 -21.09 7.42 12.31
C ILE A 61 -20.34 6.94 13.56
N VAL A 62 -20.73 5.80 14.11
CA VAL A 62 -20.11 5.25 15.34
C VAL A 62 -18.63 4.93 15.07
N ILE A 63 -18.34 4.24 13.97
CA ILE A 63 -16.96 3.89 13.58
C ILE A 63 -16.13 5.15 13.38
N SER A 64 -16.66 6.16 12.69
CA SER A 64 -15.94 7.43 12.44
C SER A 64 -15.62 8.17 13.73
N TYR A 65 -16.54 8.19 14.72
CA TYR A 65 -16.26 8.78 16.03
C TYR A 65 -15.19 8.00 16.79
N ILE A 66 -15.25 6.67 16.80
CA ILE A 66 -14.22 5.82 17.43
C ILE A 66 -12.87 6.07 16.77
N ALA A 67 -12.81 6.08 15.44
CA ALA A 67 -11.59 6.35 14.69
C ALA A 67 -11.03 7.75 15.00
N MET A 68 -11.88 8.76 15.07
CA MET A 68 -11.47 10.13 15.42
C MET A 68 -10.86 10.19 16.82
N ILE A 69 -11.48 9.57 17.82
CA ILE A 69 -10.96 9.51 19.19
C ILE A 69 -9.62 8.77 19.21
N TYR A 70 -9.53 7.62 18.54
CA TYR A 70 -8.32 6.81 18.47
C TYR A 70 -7.17 7.57 17.82
N ILE A 71 -7.40 8.21 16.66
CA ILE A 71 -6.37 9.00 15.97
C ILE A 71 -5.92 10.18 16.84
N THR A 72 -6.88 10.90 17.45
CA THR A 72 -6.56 12.01 18.34
C THR A 72 -5.71 11.55 19.53
N TRP A 73 -6.07 10.43 20.15
CA TRP A 73 -5.29 9.82 21.22
C TRP A 73 -3.88 9.46 20.77
N THR A 74 -3.75 8.80 19.61
CA THR A 74 -2.46 8.40 19.05
C THR A 74 -1.57 9.60 18.75
N LEU A 75 -2.13 10.66 18.17
CA LEU A 75 -1.40 11.91 17.91
C LEU A 75 -0.93 12.57 19.20
N LEU A 76 -1.79 12.68 20.20
CA LEU A 76 -1.42 13.27 21.49
C LEU A 76 -0.36 12.45 22.24
N SER A 77 -0.49 11.13 22.24
CA SER A 77 0.51 10.25 22.87
C SER A 77 1.84 10.24 22.12
N SER A 78 1.84 10.43 20.80
CA SER A 78 3.08 10.51 20.02
C SER A 78 3.87 11.81 20.27
N LEU A 79 3.23 12.87 20.76
CA LEU A 79 3.91 14.12 21.06
C LEU A 79 5.06 13.96 22.06
N SER A 80 4.90 13.09 23.05
CA SER A 80 5.92 12.84 24.08
C SER A 80 7.15 12.09 23.56
N SER A 81 6.98 11.26 22.51
CA SER A 81 8.04 10.46 21.89
C SER A 81 8.56 11.05 20.56
N MET A 82 7.98 12.14 20.10
CA MET A 82 8.25 12.72 18.76
C MET A 82 9.73 13.09 18.54
N LEU A 83 10.45 13.45 19.61
CA LEU A 83 11.87 13.80 19.53
C LEU A 83 12.82 12.59 19.51
N TYR A 84 12.36 11.41 19.94
CA TYR A 84 13.21 10.21 20.11
C TYR A 84 12.81 9.08 19.16
N ALA A 85 11.52 8.85 18.96
CA ALA A 85 10.99 7.82 18.10
C ALA A 85 9.61 8.25 17.58
N PRO A 86 9.53 8.95 16.44
CA PRO A 86 8.25 9.40 15.91
C PRO A 86 7.40 8.19 15.53
N SER A 87 6.24 8.04 16.18
CA SER A 87 5.24 7.00 15.88
C SER A 87 4.29 7.42 14.75
N VAL A 88 4.39 8.66 14.29
CA VAL A 88 3.60 9.23 13.19
C VAL A 88 4.56 9.87 12.20
N SER A 89 4.51 9.44 10.96
CA SER A 89 5.29 10.02 9.87
C SER A 89 4.38 10.51 8.74
N LEU A 90 4.78 11.63 8.15
CA LEU A 90 4.17 12.10 6.92
C LEU A 90 4.65 11.21 5.76
N VAL A 91 3.72 10.74 4.95
CA VAL A 91 4.04 9.98 3.74
C VAL A 91 3.80 10.86 2.52
N ILE A 92 4.87 11.15 1.79
CA ILE A 92 4.79 11.88 0.51
C ILE A 92 5.22 10.91 -0.59
N PRO A 93 4.35 10.58 -1.56
CA PRO A 93 4.71 9.66 -2.63
C PRO A 93 5.97 10.10 -3.37
N GLY A 94 6.92 9.17 -3.54
CA GLY A 94 8.19 9.41 -4.23
C GLY A 94 9.23 10.21 -3.44
N VAL A 95 9.04 10.41 -2.13
CA VAL A 95 9.99 11.11 -1.26
C VAL A 95 10.31 10.26 -0.04
N GLU A 96 11.59 10.01 0.18
CA GLU A 96 12.08 9.43 1.43
C GLU A 96 12.22 10.54 2.47
N LEU A 97 11.46 10.43 3.55
CA LEU A 97 11.52 11.40 4.65
C LEU A 97 12.40 10.87 5.77
N PRO A 98 13.33 11.67 6.32
CA PRO A 98 14.14 11.29 7.46
C PRO A 98 13.26 10.86 8.65
N GLY A 99 13.53 9.67 9.18
CA GLY A 99 12.76 9.11 10.31
C GLY A 99 11.45 8.41 9.93
N SER A 100 11.08 8.36 8.65
CA SER A 100 9.99 7.52 8.17
C SER A 100 10.51 6.15 7.75
N SER A 101 9.91 5.09 8.28
CA SER A 101 10.17 3.70 7.83
C SER A 101 9.36 3.32 6.58
N ILE A 102 8.49 4.21 6.10
CA ILE A 102 7.58 3.95 4.99
C ILE A 102 7.99 4.81 3.80
N TYR A 103 8.36 4.15 2.71
CA TYR A 103 8.53 4.75 1.40
C TYR A 103 7.42 4.28 0.47
N VAL A 104 6.77 5.20 -0.23
CA VAL A 104 5.74 4.88 -1.23
C VAL A 104 6.21 5.40 -2.60
N PRO A 105 6.44 4.51 -3.59
CA PRO A 105 6.81 4.93 -4.93
C PRO A 105 5.79 5.90 -5.53
N LEU A 106 6.26 6.89 -6.30
CA LEU A 106 5.44 7.99 -6.79
C LEU A 106 4.20 7.52 -7.56
N GLY A 107 4.36 6.55 -8.46
CA GLY A 107 3.24 6.05 -9.29
C GLY A 107 2.14 5.42 -8.46
N TYR A 108 2.49 4.48 -7.59
CA TYR A 108 1.53 3.81 -6.69
C TYR A 108 0.89 4.80 -5.71
N GLY A 109 1.68 5.70 -5.16
CA GLY A 109 1.19 6.70 -4.22
C GLY A 109 0.19 7.67 -4.85
N LEU A 110 0.40 8.10 -6.09
CA LEU A 110 -0.55 8.96 -6.80
C LEU A 110 -1.86 8.22 -7.12
N VAL A 111 -1.79 6.95 -7.55
CA VAL A 111 -2.98 6.13 -7.81
C VAL A 111 -3.76 5.89 -6.52
N ALA A 112 -3.07 5.53 -5.43
CA ALA A 112 -3.69 5.33 -4.12
C ALA A 112 -4.37 6.62 -3.62
N LEU A 113 -3.67 7.76 -3.68
CA LEU A 113 -4.20 9.05 -3.26
C LEU A 113 -5.43 9.44 -4.08
N ALA A 114 -5.38 9.31 -5.41
CA ALA A 114 -6.52 9.60 -6.28
C ALA A 114 -7.72 8.69 -5.95
N THR A 115 -7.48 7.40 -5.74
CA THR A 115 -8.54 6.44 -5.39
C THR A 115 -9.20 6.79 -4.06
N VAL A 116 -8.40 7.06 -3.02
CA VAL A 116 -8.89 7.44 -1.68
C VAL A 116 -9.72 8.71 -1.75
N LEU A 117 -9.24 9.75 -2.46
CA LEU A 117 -9.95 11.03 -2.59
C LEU A 117 -11.26 10.89 -3.36
N ILE A 118 -11.27 10.16 -4.48
CA ILE A 118 -12.47 9.95 -5.28
C ILE A 118 -13.53 9.17 -4.48
N VAL A 119 -13.13 8.10 -3.82
CA VAL A 119 -14.05 7.28 -3.00
C VAL A 119 -14.60 8.09 -1.83
N HIS A 120 -13.78 8.91 -1.18
CA HIS A 120 -14.17 9.81 -0.10
C HIS A 120 -15.26 10.78 -0.56
N GLU A 121 -14.99 11.56 -1.60
CA GLU A 121 -15.89 12.62 -2.07
C GLU A 121 -17.18 12.05 -2.68
N PHE A 122 -17.07 10.94 -3.43
CA PHE A 122 -18.26 10.31 -4.01
C PHE A 122 -19.18 9.75 -2.95
N SER A 123 -18.65 9.28 -1.82
CA SER A 123 -19.45 8.78 -0.70
C SER A 123 -20.27 9.89 -0.06
N HIS A 124 -19.71 11.08 0.11
CA HIS A 124 -20.48 12.26 0.53
C HIS A 124 -21.64 12.52 -0.44
N GLY A 125 -21.38 12.48 -1.75
CA GLY A 125 -22.40 12.68 -2.78
C GLY A 125 -23.49 11.60 -2.78
N ILE A 126 -23.12 10.33 -2.66
CA ILE A 126 -24.07 9.19 -2.57
C ILE A 126 -24.99 9.38 -1.37
N LEU A 127 -24.43 9.73 -0.21
CA LEU A 127 -25.23 9.96 0.99
C LEU A 127 -26.10 11.23 0.89
N ALA A 128 -25.62 12.31 0.30
CA ALA A 128 -26.42 13.50 0.07
C ALA A 128 -27.67 13.15 -0.75
N VAL A 129 -27.50 12.48 -1.88
CA VAL A 129 -28.65 12.05 -2.72
C VAL A 129 -29.55 11.04 -1.99
N ALA A 130 -28.99 10.08 -1.25
CA ALA A 130 -29.76 9.12 -0.46
C ALA A 130 -30.61 9.83 0.63
N GLU A 131 -30.11 10.93 1.19
CA GLU A 131 -30.81 11.80 2.15
C GLU A 131 -31.72 12.83 1.48
N LYS A 132 -31.85 12.80 0.15
CA LYS A 132 -32.66 13.71 -0.68
C LYS A 132 -32.10 15.14 -0.73
N ILE A 133 -30.81 15.31 -0.61
CA ILE A 133 -30.12 16.57 -0.78
C ILE A 133 -29.48 16.56 -2.16
N ASN A 134 -29.73 17.64 -2.93
CA ASN A 134 -29.18 17.77 -4.26
C ASN A 134 -27.66 17.99 -4.24
N VAL A 135 -26.97 17.43 -5.23
CA VAL A 135 -25.57 17.70 -5.47
C VAL A 135 -25.47 18.74 -6.58
N LYS A 136 -24.92 19.91 -6.27
CA LYS A 136 -24.73 21.01 -7.21
C LYS A 136 -23.65 20.69 -8.21
N SER A 137 -22.48 20.32 -7.74
CA SER A 137 -21.35 19.97 -8.60
C SER A 137 -20.49 18.86 -8.01
N VAL A 138 -19.80 18.15 -8.91
CA VAL A 138 -18.82 17.12 -8.58
C VAL A 138 -17.66 17.26 -9.55
N GLY A 139 -16.46 17.05 -9.08
CA GLY A 139 -15.31 17.15 -9.96
C GLY A 139 -13.99 16.75 -9.34
N LEU A 140 -12.97 16.96 -10.13
CA LEU A 140 -11.58 16.84 -9.70
C LEU A 140 -10.99 18.23 -9.52
N MET A 141 -10.05 18.36 -8.62
CA MET A 141 -9.31 19.58 -8.42
C MET A 141 -7.81 19.29 -8.30
N LEU A 142 -7.03 20.31 -8.63
CA LEU A 142 -5.61 20.33 -8.37
C LEU A 142 -5.30 21.59 -7.56
N PHE A 143 -4.89 21.40 -6.31
CA PHE A 143 -4.43 22.49 -5.46
C PHE A 143 -2.91 22.53 -5.46
N ALA A 144 -2.34 23.57 -6.03
CA ALA A 144 -0.91 23.67 -6.34
C ALA A 144 -0.44 22.52 -7.26
N ILE A 145 -0.03 21.39 -6.69
CA ILE A 145 0.32 20.12 -7.37
C ILE A 145 -0.42 18.92 -6.76
N LEU A 146 -1.19 19.16 -5.71
CA LEU A 146 -1.88 18.08 -5.01
C LEU A 146 -3.20 17.79 -5.69
N PRO A 147 -3.39 16.55 -6.20
CA PRO A 147 -4.67 16.16 -6.78
C PRO A 147 -5.71 16.05 -5.66
N GLY A 148 -6.94 16.38 -5.99
CA GLY A 148 -8.09 16.28 -5.11
C GLY A 148 -9.34 15.96 -5.90
N ALA A 149 -10.39 15.65 -5.15
CA ALA A 149 -11.75 15.59 -5.67
C ALA A 149 -12.62 16.52 -4.81
N PHE A 150 -13.79 16.87 -5.29
CA PHE A 150 -14.75 17.64 -4.53
C PHE A 150 -16.18 17.26 -4.88
N MET A 151 -17.04 17.36 -3.90
CA MET A 151 -18.48 17.23 -4.04
C MET A 151 -19.16 18.38 -3.29
N GLU A 152 -20.00 19.10 -3.99
CA GLU A 152 -20.70 20.29 -3.50
C GLU A 152 -22.20 19.99 -3.35
N PRO A 153 -22.70 19.77 -2.13
CA PRO A 153 -24.13 19.60 -1.88
C PRO A 153 -24.86 20.95 -1.96
N ASP A 154 -26.17 20.92 -2.12
CA ASP A 154 -26.95 22.13 -1.98
C ASP A 154 -26.91 22.62 -0.52
N GLU A 155 -26.40 23.83 -0.33
CA GLU A 155 -26.17 24.39 1.00
C GLU A 155 -27.48 24.68 1.76
N GLU A 156 -28.54 25.11 1.06
CA GLU A 156 -29.83 25.42 1.70
C GLU A 156 -30.53 24.16 2.15
N GLU A 157 -30.61 23.16 1.25
CA GLU A 157 -31.14 21.84 1.60
C GLU A 157 -30.31 21.17 2.72
N MET A 158 -29.00 21.37 2.70
CA MET A 158 -28.13 20.87 3.75
C MET A 158 -28.39 21.57 5.08
N LYS A 159 -28.62 22.90 5.10
CA LYS A 159 -28.95 23.64 6.33
C LYS A 159 -30.28 23.17 6.94
N GLU A 160 -31.27 22.88 6.13
CA GLU A 160 -32.61 22.43 6.57
C GLU A 160 -32.64 20.94 6.92
N ALA A 161 -31.68 20.15 6.51
CA ALA A 161 -31.65 18.71 6.74
C ALA A 161 -31.56 18.35 8.22
N LYS A 162 -32.14 17.19 8.57
CA LYS A 162 -32.11 16.63 9.93
C LYS A 162 -30.67 16.42 10.41
N LYS A 163 -30.42 16.60 11.69
CA LYS A 163 -29.08 16.38 12.28
C LYS A 163 -28.49 15.00 11.93
N SER A 164 -29.31 13.95 11.96
CA SER A 164 -28.89 12.59 11.59
C SER A 164 -28.48 12.46 10.13
N SER A 165 -29.14 13.17 9.21
CA SER A 165 -28.77 13.20 7.78
C SER A 165 -27.44 13.91 7.58
N LYS A 166 -27.23 15.05 8.26
CA LYS A 166 -25.94 15.78 8.24
C LYS A 166 -24.81 14.91 8.75
N LEU A 167 -25.00 14.24 9.89
CA LEU A 167 -23.97 13.36 10.47
C LEU A 167 -23.60 12.20 9.52
N ARG A 168 -24.59 11.57 8.87
CA ARG A 168 -24.32 10.53 7.87
C ARG A 168 -23.50 11.04 6.71
N ILE A 169 -23.84 12.23 6.20
CA ILE A 169 -23.12 12.83 5.10
C ILE A 169 -21.68 13.17 5.53
N TYR A 170 -21.49 13.80 6.68
CA TYR A 170 -20.13 14.15 7.17
C TYR A 170 -19.25 12.93 7.45
N ALA A 171 -19.83 11.86 8.00
CA ALA A 171 -19.07 10.63 8.26
C ALA A 171 -18.84 9.77 7.01
N ALA A 172 -19.51 10.08 5.88
CA ALA A 172 -19.49 9.23 4.68
C ALA A 172 -18.09 9.03 4.12
N GLY A 173 -17.33 10.10 3.97
CA GLY A 173 -15.96 10.03 3.43
C GLY A 173 -15.04 9.19 4.29
N SER A 174 -15.04 9.42 5.61
CA SER A 174 -14.20 8.65 6.54
C SER A 174 -14.58 7.17 6.56
N MET A 175 -15.88 6.86 6.61
CA MET A 175 -16.33 5.46 6.58
C MET A 175 -16.02 4.77 5.27
N ALA A 176 -16.11 5.47 4.14
CA ALA A 176 -15.76 4.94 2.83
C ALA A 176 -14.26 4.61 2.74
N ASN A 177 -13.40 5.46 3.27
CA ASN A 177 -11.96 5.20 3.31
C ASN A 177 -11.62 4.01 4.21
N ILE A 178 -12.27 3.88 5.37
CA ILE A 178 -12.12 2.70 6.24
C ILE A 178 -12.58 1.43 5.51
N THR A 179 -13.72 1.51 4.83
CA THR A 179 -14.25 0.38 4.05
C THR A 179 -13.30 -0.01 2.91
N LEU A 180 -12.76 0.98 2.19
CA LEU A 180 -11.77 0.77 1.14
C LEU A 180 -10.51 0.10 1.70
N ALA A 181 -10.02 0.56 2.86
CA ALA A 181 -8.86 -0.03 3.52
C ALA A 181 -9.11 -1.50 3.92
N VAL A 182 -10.29 -1.81 4.46
CA VAL A 182 -10.67 -3.19 4.80
C VAL A 182 -10.76 -4.06 3.54
N ILE A 183 -11.36 -3.56 2.46
CA ILE A 183 -11.44 -4.28 1.18
C ILE A 183 -10.04 -4.53 0.63
N ALA A 184 -9.17 -3.51 0.62
CA ALA A 184 -7.79 -3.65 0.16
C ALA A 184 -7.02 -4.69 0.98
N LEU A 185 -7.16 -4.66 2.31
CA LEU A 185 -6.55 -5.64 3.21
C LEU A 185 -7.03 -7.07 2.92
N LEU A 186 -8.35 -7.25 2.70
CA LEU A 186 -8.90 -8.56 2.34
C LEU A 186 -8.39 -9.06 1.00
N ILE A 187 -8.26 -8.17 0.01
CA ILE A 187 -7.70 -8.51 -1.31
C ILE A 187 -6.23 -8.92 -1.16
N VAL A 188 -5.41 -8.11 -0.49
CA VAL A 188 -3.99 -8.42 -0.26
C VAL A 188 -3.84 -9.74 0.51
N SER A 189 -4.64 -9.93 1.56
CA SER A 189 -4.66 -11.18 2.32
C SER A 189 -5.06 -12.40 1.47
N ALA A 190 -6.08 -12.25 0.64
CA ALA A 190 -6.52 -13.31 -0.26
C ALA A 190 -5.47 -13.62 -1.34
N VAL A 191 -4.86 -12.60 -1.93
CA VAL A 191 -3.77 -12.79 -2.90
C VAL A 191 -2.58 -13.48 -2.23
N GLY A 192 -2.13 -13.02 -1.07
CA GLY A 192 -1.02 -13.63 -0.34
C GLY A 192 -1.29 -15.06 0.14
N SER A 193 -2.54 -15.37 0.52
CA SER A 193 -2.88 -16.69 1.07
C SER A 193 -3.26 -17.73 0.01
N TYR A 194 -3.76 -17.31 -1.14
CA TYR A 194 -4.30 -18.24 -2.15
C TYR A 194 -3.62 -18.08 -3.51
N VAL A 195 -3.43 -16.86 -4.00
CA VAL A 195 -2.92 -16.65 -5.36
C VAL A 195 -1.42 -16.93 -5.43
N ILE A 196 -0.63 -16.33 -4.53
CA ILE A 196 0.82 -16.54 -4.52
C ILE A 196 1.19 -18.02 -4.35
N PRO A 197 0.68 -18.74 -3.33
CA PRO A 197 1.01 -20.16 -3.15
C PRO A 197 0.52 -21.08 -4.27
N SER A 198 -0.52 -20.69 -5.02
CA SER A 198 -0.99 -21.45 -6.19
C SER A 198 -0.22 -21.13 -7.46
N THR A 199 0.46 -20.00 -7.49
CA THR A 199 1.21 -19.53 -8.67
C THR A 199 2.68 -19.90 -8.58
N PHE A 200 3.25 -19.83 -7.38
CA PHE A 200 4.66 -20.07 -7.13
C PHE A 200 4.84 -21.18 -6.10
N GLU A 201 5.83 -22.03 -6.35
CA GLU A 201 6.26 -23.06 -5.42
C GLU A 201 7.57 -22.65 -4.77
N GLU A 202 7.68 -22.80 -3.44
CA GLU A 202 8.92 -22.57 -2.72
C GLU A 202 9.88 -23.71 -3.06
N ASN A 203 10.98 -23.40 -3.74
CA ASN A 203 11.99 -24.37 -4.16
C ASN A 203 13.40 -23.93 -3.76
N GLY A 204 13.69 -24.03 -2.47
CA GLY A 204 14.99 -23.68 -1.92
C GLY A 204 15.03 -22.35 -1.20
N ILE A 205 16.23 -21.97 -0.84
CA ILE A 205 16.55 -20.75 -0.11
C ILE A 205 17.61 -19.99 -0.89
N GLU A 206 17.34 -18.76 -1.24
CA GLU A 206 18.26 -17.86 -1.91
C GLU A 206 19.09 -17.06 -0.89
N ILE A 207 20.34 -16.80 -1.20
CA ILE A 207 21.19 -15.88 -0.45
C ILE A 207 20.87 -14.46 -0.86
N ASP A 208 20.02 -13.79 -0.08
CA ASP A 208 19.63 -12.39 -0.30
C ASP A 208 20.80 -11.44 -0.06
N ARG A 209 21.52 -11.65 1.06
CA ARG A 209 22.67 -10.82 1.43
C ARG A 209 23.68 -11.58 2.25
N LEU A 210 24.94 -11.23 2.08
CA LEU A 210 26.06 -11.74 2.87
C LEU A 210 26.55 -10.67 3.86
N VAL A 211 26.67 -11.05 5.12
CA VAL A 211 27.24 -10.17 6.14
C VAL A 211 28.76 -10.04 5.90
N GLY A 212 29.27 -8.82 5.81
CA GLY A 212 30.69 -8.57 5.59
C GLY A 212 31.57 -9.26 6.63
N ASP A 213 32.73 -9.75 6.20
CA ASP A 213 33.73 -10.48 6.99
C ASP A 213 33.22 -11.79 7.63
N SER A 214 32.06 -12.30 7.21
CA SER A 214 31.53 -13.59 7.67
C SER A 214 32.18 -14.77 6.94
N PRO A 215 32.08 -16.01 7.50
CA PRO A 215 32.55 -17.21 6.81
C PRO A 215 31.97 -17.38 5.41
N ALA A 216 30.67 -17.14 5.23
CA ALA A 216 29.99 -17.29 3.95
C ALA A 216 30.44 -16.25 2.92
N SER A 217 30.71 -15.01 3.32
CA SER A 217 31.08 -13.92 2.42
C SER A 217 32.41 -14.14 1.68
N LYS A 218 33.23 -15.08 2.17
CA LYS A 218 34.53 -15.42 1.56
C LYS A 218 34.43 -16.34 0.35
N VAL A 219 33.35 -17.12 0.25
CA VAL A 219 33.21 -18.19 -0.73
C VAL A 219 31.87 -18.23 -1.45
N LEU A 220 30.79 -17.67 -0.87
CA LEU A 220 29.47 -17.61 -1.47
C LEU A 220 29.19 -16.24 -2.09
N LYS A 221 28.17 -16.16 -2.92
CA LYS A 221 27.68 -14.92 -3.54
C LYS A 221 26.19 -14.75 -3.30
N GLU A 222 25.75 -13.49 -3.28
CA GLU A 222 24.33 -13.14 -3.28
C GLU A 222 23.67 -13.66 -4.56
N GLY A 223 22.43 -14.13 -4.46
CA GLY A 223 21.68 -14.77 -5.55
C GLY A 223 21.91 -16.27 -5.72
N MET A 224 22.85 -16.90 -5.00
CA MET A 224 22.99 -18.36 -5.01
C MET A 224 21.83 -19.02 -4.27
N ILE A 225 21.35 -20.16 -4.79
CA ILE A 225 20.29 -20.96 -4.17
C ILE A 225 20.92 -22.07 -3.37
N ILE A 226 20.59 -22.16 -2.09
CA ILE A 226 21.08 -23.21 -1.18
C ILE A 226 20.19 -24.45 -1.36
N GLU A 227 20.80 -25.54 -1.81
CA GLU A 227 20.14 -26.83 -2.04
C GLU A 227 20.41 -27.83 -0.90
N SER A 228 21.52 -27.66 -0.17
CA SER A 228 21.86 -28.51 0.98
C SER A 228 22.78 -27.81 1.97
N ILE A 229 22.70 -28.20 3.25
CA ILE A 229 23.62 -27.80 4.32
C ILE A 229 24.06 -29.07 5.04
N ASP A 230 25.36 -29.35 5.04
CA ASP A 230 25.98 -30.54 5.69
C ASP A 230 25.22 -31.84 5.33
N ASN A 231 25.00 -32.07 4.04
CA ASN A 231 24.25 -33.20 3.45
C ASN A 231 22.75 -33.24 3.77
N GLN A 232 22.21 -32.25 4.47
CA GLN A 232 20.77 -32.12 4.68
C GLN A 232 20.16 -31.29 3.54
N LYS A 233 19.21 -31.86 2.83
CA LYS A 233 18.54 -31.20 1.70
C LYS A 233 17.72 -30.01 2.20
N VAL A 234 17.81 -28.90 1.50
CA VAL A 234 17.08 -27.64 1.77
C VAL A 234 16.16 -27.37 0.59
N ASN A 235 14.87 -27.59 0.78
CA ASN A 235 13.85 -27.32 -0.27
C ASN A 235 12.93 -26.16 0.12
N ASP A 236 12.87 -25.83 1.41
CA ASP A 236 11.98 -24.82 1.97
C ASP A 236 12.57 -24.18 3.23
N THR A 237 11.90 -23.17 3.74
CA THR A 237 12.29 -22.48 4.97
C THR A 237 12.40 -23.41 6.19
N ASN A 238 11.54 -24.41 6.29
CA ASN A 238 11.55 -25.30 7.46
C ASN A 238 12.78 -26.22 7.44
N SER A 239 13.13 -26.81 6.30
CA SER A 239 14.33 -27.62 6.12
C SER A 239 15.60 -26.80 6.36
N TYR A 240 15.65 -25.55 5.87
CA TYR A 240 16.74 -24.62 6.14
C TYR A 240 16.91 -24.33 7.64
N VAL A 241 15.83 -23.93 8.32
CA VAL A 241 15.86 -23.63 9.77
C VAL A 241 16.29 -24.85 10.56
N ASN A 242 15.82 -26.04 10.21
CA ASN A 242 16.21 -27.28 10.86
C ASN A 242 17.70 -27.59 10.67
N ALA A 243 18.22 -27.41 9.46
CA ALA A 243 19.65 -27.60 9.18
C ALA A 243 20.51 -26.63 9.99
N VAL A 244 20.15 -25.34 9.99
CA VAL A 244 20.91 -24.28 10.68
C VAL A 244 20.85 -24.37 12.20
N ASN A 245 19.71 -24.79 12.78
CA ASN A 245 19.55 -24.82 14.24
C ASN A 245 20.52 -25.74 14.98
N ASN A 246 21.05 -26.75 14.31
CA ASN A 246 21.93 -27.76 14.90
C ASN A 246 23.43 -27.45 14.73
N LEU A 247 23.77 -26.38 14.02
CA LEU A 247 25.14 -26.00 13.71
C LEU A 247 25.86 -25.40 14.93
N LYS A 248 27.15 -25.78 15.09
CA LYS A 248 27.98 -25.35 16.23
C LYS A 248 29.15 -24.46 15.74
N PRO A 249 29.65 -23.55 16.59
CA PRO A 249 30.85 -22.79 16.31
C PRO A 249 32.05 -23.69 16.05
N GLY A 250 32.85 -23.32 15.06
CA GLY A 250 34.05 -24.09 14.67
C GLY A 250 33.77 -25.36 13.85
N GLN A 251 32.50 -25.70 13.61
CA GLN A 251 32.15 -26.80 12.72
C GLN A 251 32.50 -26.46 11.28
N ASN A 252 33.13 -27.40 10.58
CA ASN A 252 33.31 -27.32 9.13
C ASN A 252 32.10 -27.96 8.46
N ILE A 253 31.37 -27.21 7.67
CA ILE A 253 30.17 -27.65 6.96
C ILE A 253 30.35 -27.45 5.45
N THR A 254 29.60 -28.23 4.69
CA THR A 254 29.49 -28.06 3.24
C THR A 254 28.11 -27.49 2.92
N ILE A 255 28.09 -26.39 2.17
CA ILE A 255 26.86 -25.79 1.62
C ILE A 255 26.82 -26.14 0.14
N GLY A 256 25.84 -26.96 -0.25
CA GLY A 256 25.55 -27.23 -1.65
C GLY A 256 24.65 -26.14 -2.21
N THR A 257 25.01 -25.56 -3.35
CA THR A 257 24.26 -24.54 -4.05
C THR A 257 24.05 -24.93 -5.49
N ASN A 258 23.18 -24.19 -6.20
CA ASN A 258 23.01 -24.33 -7.65
C ASN A 258 24.29 -24.04 -8.48
N GLU A 259 25.33 -23.42 -7.90
CA GLU A 259 26.63 -23.17 -8.53
C GLU A 259 27.73 -24.14 -8.09
N GLY A 260 27.45 -25.04 -7.11
CA GLY A 260 28.37 -26.02 -6.59
C GLY A 260 28.47 -26.08 -5.07
N ASP A 261 29.39 -26.89 -4.58
CA ASP A 261 29.57 -27.15 -3.14
C ASP A 261 30.70 -26.26 -2.58
N TYR A 262 30.40 -25.62 -1.45
CA TYR A 262 31.34 -24.73 -0.75
C TYR A 262 31.51 -25.15 0.69
N SER A 263 32.75 -25.28 1.15
CA SER A 263 33.05 -25.61 2.55
C SER A 263 33.39 -24.34 3.32
N ILE A 264 32.76 -24.19 4.49
CA ILE A 264 33.00 -23.06 5.41
C ILE A 264 33.18 -23.57 6.85
N ILE A 265 34.00 -22.86 7.62
CA ILE A 265 34.15 -23.06 9.04
C ILE A 265 33.29 -21.99 9.74
N LEU A 266 32.37 -22.43 10.59
CA LEU A 266 31.40 -21.54 11.22
C LEU A 266 32.05 -20.72 12.34
N ASP A 267 31.72 -19.44 12.37
CA ASP A 267 32.02 -18.55 13.48
C ASP A 267 31.02 -18.72 14.64
N LYS A 268 31.24 -18.02 15.75
CA LYS A 268 30.27 -17.89 16.84
C LYS A 268 29.16 -16.92 16.43
N ASN A 269 27.92 -17.28 16.74
CA ASN A 269 26.82 -16.39 16.47
C ASN A 269 26.87 -15.18 17.43
N PRO A 270 26.80 -13.93 16.91
CA PRO A 270 26.88 -12.71 17.73
C PRO A 270 25.83 -12.62 18.83
N ASN A 271 24.67 -13.28 18.65
CA ASN A 271 23.56 -13.24 19.59
C ASN A 271 23.48 -14.49 20.47
N ASN A 272 24.25 -15.57 20.16
CA ASN A 272 24.23 -16.80 20.91
C ASN A 272 25.50 -17.61 20.67
N ASP A 273 26.45 -17.53 21.58
CA ASP A 273 27.76 -18.18 21.49
C ASP A 273 27.73 -19.71 21.35
N SER A 274 26.61 -20.37 21.65
CA SER A 274 26.44 -21.80 21.50
C SER A 274 26.05 -22.24 20.08
N LYS A 275 25.69 -21.31 19.20
CA LYS A 275 25.28 -21.59 17.82
C LYS A 275 26.35 -21.20 16.81
N GLY A 276 26.47 -21.98 15.74
CA GLY A 276 27.30 -21.65 14.59
C GLY A 276 26.71 -20.47 13.81
N TYR A 277 27.59 -19.69 13.16
CA TYR A 277 27.25 -18.53 12.38
C TYR A 277 27.88 -18.58 10.99
N MET A 278 27.05 -18.50 9.97
CA MET A 278 27.48 -18.45 8.56
C MET A 278 27.61 -17.01 8.06
N GLY A 279 26.75 -16.11 8.50
CA GLY A 279 26.63 -14.75 8.02
C GLY A 279 25.82 -14.62 6.74
N ILE A 280 24.80 -15.46 6.56
CA ILE A 280 23.86 -15.44 5.44
C ILE A 280 22.55 -14.80 5.90
N GLN A 281 22.06 -13.83 5.16
CA GLN A 281 20.68 -13.41 5.19
C GLN A 281 19.98 -14.16 4.06
N ALA A 282 19.01 -15.01 4.44
CA ALA A 282 18.37 -15.94 3.55
C ALA A 282 16.96 -15.45 3.20
N ALA A 283 16.58 -15.54 1.95
CA ALA A 283 15.23 -15.33 1.44
C ALA A 283 14.68 -16.62 0.85
N LYS A 284 13.35 -16.70 0.71
CA LYS A 284 12.70 -17.81 0.02
C LYS A 284 12.98 -17.72 -1.47
N HIS A 285 13.41 -18.81 -2.07
CA HIS A 285 13.45 -18.92 -3.51
C HIS A 285 12.14 -19.50 -4.02
N TYR A 286 11.55 -18.82 -5.01
CA TYR A 286 10.29 -19.24 -5.62
C TYR A 286 10.49 -19.61 -7.08
N GLU A 287 9.89 -20.71 -7.48
CA GLU A 287 9.75 -21.10 -8.88
C GLU A 287 8.30 -21.01 -9.33
N LEU A 288 8.09 -20.73 -10.59
CA LEU A 288 6.76 -20.67 -11.17
C LEU A 288 6.19 -22.09 -11.32
N ASN A 289 4.96 -22.29 -10.84
CA ASN A 289 4.26 -23.55 -11.04
C ASN A 289 4.10 -23.84 -12.54
N GLU A 290 4.50 -25.04 -13.00
CA GLU A 290 4.49 -25.41 -14.41
C GLU A 290 3.10 -25.30 -15.06
N GLY A 291 2.03 -25.61 -14.32
CA GLY A 291 0.65 -25.46 -14.78
C GLY A 291 0.28 -24.00 -15.07
N VAL A 292 0.77 -23.07 -14.26
CA VAL A 292 0.55 -21.62 -14.44
C VAL A 292 1.39 -21.12 -15.61
N ALA A 293 2.65 -21.53 -15.71
CA ALA A 293 3.56 -21.17 -16.81
C ALA A 293 2.97 -21.59 -18.18
N SER A 294 2.34 -22.76 -18.25
CA SER A 294 1.73 -23.26 -19.48
C SER A 294 0.53 -22.42 -19.97
N VAL A 295 -0.19 -21.73 -19.07
CA VAL A 295 -1.38 -20.93 -19.38
C VAL A 295 -1.05 -19.46 -19.61
N TYR A 296 -0.21 -18.88 -18.76
CA TYR A 296 0.05 -17.43 -18.73
C TYR A 296 1.44 -17.06 -19.23
N GLY A 297 2.30 -18.03 -19.54
CA GLY A 297 3.71 -17.83 -19.87
C GLY A 297 4.56 -17.48 -18.64
N ASP A 298 5.87 -17.41 -18.84
CA ASP A 298 6.82 -17.25 -17.73
C ASP A 298 6.92 -15.81 -17.21
N THR A 299 6.51 -14.82 -17.99
CA THR A 299 6.76 -13.41 -17.66
C THR A 299 5.64 -12.76 -16.84
N LEU A 300 4.37 -13.04 -17.19
CA LEU A 300 3.24 -12.34 -16.61
C LEU A 300 3.05 -12.61 -15.10
N PRO A 301 3.20 -13.87 -14.62
CA PRO A 301 3.13 -14.13 -13.19
C PRO A 301 4.20 -13.40 -12.37
N TRP A 302 5.43 -13.30 -12.88
CA TRP A 302 6.52 -12.57 -12.22
C TRP A 302 6.28 -11.06 -12.15
N ILE A 303 5.63 -10.48 -13.16
CA ILE A 303 5.21 -9.07 -13.09
C ILE A 303 4.21 -8.86 -11.95
N TRP A 304 3.26 -9.80 -11.78
CA TRP A 304 2.30 -9.71 -10.68
C TRP A 304 2.96 -9.90 -9.32
N PHE A 305 3.89 -10.86 -9.21
CA PHE A 305 4.65 -11.09 -7.98
C PHE A 305 5.50 -9.87 -7.60
N GLY A 306 6.25 -9.31 -8.53
CA GLY A 306 7.07 -8.12 -8.30
C GLY A 306 6.26 -6.87 -7.91
N VAL A 307 4.98 -6.77 -8.31
CA VAL A 307 4.08 -5.71 -7.84
C VAL A 307 3.61 -5.95 -6.40
N LEU A 308 3.55 -7.21 -5.96
CA LEU A 308 3.08 -7.59 -4.63
C LEU A 308 4.19 -7.62 -3.57
N GLU A 309 5.44 -7.66 -3.98
CA GLU A 309 6.60 -7.54 -3.06
C GLU A 309 6.91 -6.07 -2.67
N LEU A 310 6.31 -5.12 -3.35
CA LEU A 310 6.43 -3.68 -3.09
C LEU A 310 5.40 -3.20 -2.08
#